data_76e94faee3e82ae13c0b893c43c8c916
#
_entry.id   76e94faee3e82ae13c0b893c43c8c916
#
_cell.length_a   1.000
_cell.length_b   1.000
_cell.length_c   1.000
_cell.angle_alpha   90.00
_cell.angle_beta   90.00
_cell.angle_gamma   90.00
#
_symmetry.space_group_name_H-M   'P 1'
#
loop_
_entity.id
_entity.type
_entity.pdbx_description
1 polymer ?
#
loop_
_entity_poly.entity_id
_entity_poly.type
_entity_poly.pdbx_seq_one_letter_code
_entity_poly.pdbx_strand_id
1 'polypeptide(L)'
;RETGTMHLMAISGLHIALAASAVWLLARGIQFFLPGRWIIWQVPLLAGLLFAAFYAWLTGLQPPALRTVMALVVLAALKMSGRQWSPWQVWLTCVAAILFFDPLAVLSQSLALSAFAVAALIFWYQWLPLPHWQRGRCLRPLVTLLYLQVGMLLLLLPLQVLIFHGFSLSSLVANLFAVPLVTFISVPLILLGMFLHLFPVATLESIVWLAADKSLAGLFWLLMRLPNGWQDVDERWQCLTLLPWLLIIGWRFRAFSAVPAVCLAGSVVMAFPLWHRIKTDSWSLHMLDVGQGLAMVIERHGKAILYD
;
A
#
# COMPACT_ATOMS: atom_id res chain seq x y z
N ARG A 1 2.75 -5.78 -12.98
CA ARG A 1 1.33 -5.38 -13.11
C ARG A 1 0.38 -6.52 -12.77
N GLU A 2 0.60 -7.71 -13.30
CA GLU A 2 -0.33 -8.86 -13.24
C GLU A 2 -0.79 -9.24 -11.83
N THR A 3 0.09 -9.21 -10.85
CA THR A 3 -0.21 -9.56 -9.45
C THR A 3 -0.51 -8.35 -8.56
N GLY A 4 -0.48 -7.12 -9.10
CA GLY A 4 -0.72 -5.88 -8.33
C GLY A 4 0.33 -5.59 -7.23
N THR A 5 1.46 -6.29 -7.23
CA THR A 5 2.50 -6.19 -6.17
C THR A 5 3.63 -5.21 -6.50
N MET A 6 3.54 -4.48 -7.61
CA MET A 6 4.60 -3.51 -8.01
C MET A 6 4.93 -2.49 -6.93
N HIS A 7 3.92 -2.06 -6.17
CA HIS A 7 4.11 -1.10 -5.08
C HIS A 7 4.95 -1.65 -3.91
N LEU A 8 5.08 -2.98 -3.77
CA LEU A 8 5.91 -3.62 -2.75
C LEU A 8 7.39 -3.71 -3.17
N MET A 9 7.66 -3.69 -4.47
CA MET A 9 9.03 -3.73 -5.01
C MET A 9 9.69 -2.34 -5.00
N ALA A 10 8.91 -1.27 -5.05
CA ALA A 10 9.40 0.08 -4.86
C ALA A 10 9.57 0.38 -3.37
N ILE A 11 10.54 1.24 -3.04
CA ILE A 11 10.71 1.72 -1.67
C ILE A 11 9.44 2.48 -1.28
N SER A 12 8.64 1.86 -0.41
CA SER A 12 7.36 2.41 0.01
C SER A 12 7.50 3.20 1.32
N GLY A 13 6.59 4.14 1.53
CA GLY A 13 6.49 4.84 2.81
C GLY A 13 6.29 3.91 4.01
N LEU A 14 5.69 2.73 3.79
CA LEU A 14 5.52 1.71 4.83
C LEU A 14 6.89 1.21 5.35
N HIS A 15 7.85 0.99 4.47
CA HIS A 15 9.20 0.53 4.87
C HIS A 15 9.90 1.55 5.74
N ILE A 16 9.81 2.85 5.39
CA ILE A 16 10.39 3.95 6.19
C ILE A 16 9.69 4.06 7.56
N ALA A 17 8.36 3.99 7.57
CA ALA A 17 7.58 4.04 8.82
C ALA A 17 7.89 2.84 9.73
N LEU A 18 8.08 1.65 9.15
CA LEU A 18 8.47 0.45 9.89
C LEU A 18 9.87 0.58 10.49
N ALA A 19 10.84 1.04 9.70
CA ALA A 19 12.20 1.26 10.14
C ALA A 19 12.27 2.32 11.26
N ALA A 20 11.55 3.43 11.10
CA ALA A 20 11.39 4.45 12.14
C ALA A 20 10.77 3.88 13.43
N SER A 21 9.74 3.03 13.29
CA SER A 21 9.08 2.37 14.42
C SER A 21 10.01 1.40 15.14
N ALA A 22 10.86 0.67 14.40
CA ALA A 22 11.85 -0.23 14.97
C ALA A 22 12.87 0.55 15.81
N VAL A 23 13.40 1.66 15.30
CA VAL A 23 14.32 2.52 16.04
C VAL A 23 13.63 3.17 17.25
N TRP A 24 12.38 3.60 17.11
CA TRP A 24 11.58 4.09 18.23
C TRP A 24 11.44 3.03 19.34
N LEU A 25 11.13 1.78 18.98
CA LEU A 25 11.03 0.65 19.91
C LEU A 25 12.37 0.36 20.59
N LEU A 26 13.47 0.35 19.84
CA LEU A 26 14.81 0.15 20.38
C LEU A 26 15.18 1.25 21.38
N ALA A 27 14.97 2.51 21.01
CA ALA A 27 15.22 3.65 21.90
C ALA A 27 14.35 3.57 23.17
N ARG A 28 13.10 3.15 23.03
CA ARG A 28 12.19 2.91 24.16
C ARG A 28 12.67 1.76 25.05
N GLY A 29 13.16 0.67 24.45
CA GLY A 29 13.75 -0.47 25.16
C GLY A 29 15.01 -0.08 25.92
N ILE A 30 15.88 0.72 25.33
CA ILE A 30 17.09 1.25 26.01
C ILE A 30 16.69 2.12 27.21
N GLN A 31 15.67 2.97 27.06
CA GLN A 31 15.19 3.80 28.17
C GLN A 31 14.64 2.96 29.34
N PHE A 32 14.19 1.73 29.12
CA PHE A 32 13.73 0.85 30.19
C PHE A 32 14.85 0.50 31.17
N PHE A 33 16.11 0.46 30.73
CA PHE A 33 17.29 0.17 31.54
C PHE A 33 17.93 1.42 32.15
N LEU A 34 17.44 2.64 31.83
CA LEU A 34 17.98 3.89 32.29
C LEU A 34 17.28 4.37 33.58
N PRO A 35 17.96 5.13 34.45
CA PRO A 35 17.33 5.77 35.60
C PRO A 35 16.17 6.67 35.20
N GLY A 36 15.12 6.75 36.03
CA GLY A 36 13.88 7.46 35.72
C GLY A 36 14.04 8.92 35.26
N ARG A 37 15.10 9.61 35.74
CA ARG A 37 15.44 10.98 35.32
C ARG A 37 15.83 11.13 33.83
N TRP A 38 16.19 10.02 33.15
CA TRP A 38 16.60 9.99 31.75
C TRP A 38 15.50 9.50 30.85
N ILE A 39 14.33 9.13 31.38
CA ILE A 39 13.18 8.66 30.61
C ILE A 39 12.42 9.86 30.08
N ILE A 40 12.79 10.31 28.88
CA ILE A 40 12.18 11.42 28.19
C ILE A 40 11.40 10.83 26.99
N TRP A 41 10.09 10.98 26.97
CA TRP A 41 9.22 10.38 25.95
C TRP A 41 9.47 10.92 24.52
N GLN A 42 10.04 12.11 24.39
CA GLN A 42 10.40 12.70 23.11
C GLN A 42 11.62 12.02 22.45
N VAL A 43 12.56 11.48 23.23
CA VAL A 43 13.81 10.90 22.71
C VAL A 43 13.56 9.75 21.73
N PRO A 44 12.73 8.72 22.05
CA PRO A 44 12.42 7.68 21.10
C PRO A 44 11.73 8.22 19.83
N LEU A 45 10.84 9.21 19.99
CA LEU A 45 10.13 9.82 18.87
C LEU A 45 11.10 10.52 17.91
N LEU A 46 12.01 11.32 18.45
CA LEU A 46 13.03 12.01 17.66
C LEU A 46 14.02 11.03 17.03
N ALA A 47 14.43 9.98 17.75
CA ALA A 47 15.31 8.94 17.20
C ALA A 47 14.67 8.24 16.00
N GLY A 48 13.38 7.85 16.08
CA GLY A 48 12.65 7.29 14.97
C GLY A 48 12.53 8.25 13.78
N LEU A 49 12.26 9.53 14.05
CA LEU A 49 12.14 10.56 13.01
C LEU A 49 13.48 10.83 12.30
N LEU A 50 14.56 10.96 13.05
CA LEU A 50 15.91 11.14 12.49
C LEU A 50 16.31 9.94 11.64
N PHE A 51 16.00 8.72 12.10
CA PHE A 51 16.26 7.52 11.31
C PHE A 51 15.41 7.46 10.03
N ALA A 52 14.13 7.87 10.09
CA ALA A 52 13.29 7.97 8.89
C ALA A 52 13.87 8.95 7.86
N ALA A 53 14.36 10.11 8.31
CA ALA A 53 15.00 11.10 7.44
C ALA A 53 16.31 10.56 6.85
N PHE A 54 17.14 9.91 7.65
CA PHE A 54 18.37 9.25 7.21
C PHE A 54 18.07 8.14 6.18
N TYR A 55 17.09 7.30 6.45
CA TYR A 55 16.69 6.24 5.52
C TYR A 55 16.15 6.80 4.20
N ALA A 56 15.34 7.86 4.26
CA ALA A 56 14.88 8.55 3.05
C ALA A 56 16.03 9.15 2.24
N TRP A 57 17.06 9.68 2.92
CA TRP A 57 18.26 10.17 2.27
C TRP A 57 19.05 9.06 1.59
N LEU A 58 19.25 7.92 2.26
CA LEU A 58 19.91 6.73 1.68
C LEU A 58 19.20 6.20 0.43
N THR A 59 17.88 6.35 0.38
CA THR A 59 17.06 5.90 -0.76
C THR A 59 16.95 6.91 -1.89
N GLY A 60 17.76 7.98 -1.85
CA GLY A 60 17.82 9.01 -2.89
C GLY A 60 16.65 10.00 -2.86
N LEU A 61 16.05 10.23 -1.68
CA LEU A 61 14.97 11.22 -1.47
C LEU A 61 13.79 11.06 -2.43
N GLN A 62 13.44 9.84 -2.78
CA GLN A 62 12.31 9.56 -3.67
C GLN A 62 11.02 10.19 -3.13
N PRO A 63 10.11 10.71 -4.00
CA PRO A 63 8.89 11.41 -3.57
C PRO A 63 8.03 10.65 -2.54
N PRO A 64 7.84 9.31 -2.62
CA PRO A 64 7.11 8.56 -1.59
C PRO A 64 7.82 8.58 -0.22
N ALA A 65 9.16 8.55 -0.23
CA ALA A 65 9.97 8.60 0.98
C ALA A 65 9.85 9.96 1.68
N LEU A 66 10.01 11.05 0.94
CA LEU A 66 9.86 12.42 1.46
C LEU A 66 8.48 12.65 2.07
N ARG A 67 7.42 12.22 1.39
CA ARG A 67 6.05 12.36 1.91
C ARG A 67 5.86 11.61 3.22
N THR A 68 6.46 10.44 3.37
CA THR A 68 6.40 9.68 4.62
C THR A 68 7.15 10.38 5.74
N VAL A 69 8.34 10.91 5.47
CA VAL A 69 9.10 11.69 6.46
C VAL A 69 8.30 12.92 6.89
N MET A 70 7.72 13.67 5.94
CA MET A 70 6.87 14.82 6.25
C MET A 70 5.66 14.43 7.10
N ALA A 71 4.98 13.33 6.76
CA ALA A 71 3.87 12.82 7.56
C ALA A 71 4.32 12.44 8.99
N LEU A 72 5.47 11.82 9.14
CA LEU A 72 6.04 11.49 10.46
C LEU A 72 6.42 12.75 11.24
N VAL A 73 6.96 13.79 10.60
CA VAL A 73 7.23 15.10 11.22
C VAL A 73 5.93 15.73 11.74
N VAL A 74 4.89 15.77 10.90
CA VAL A 74 3.58 16.29 11.29
C VAL A 74 3.00 15.49 12.45
N LEU A 75 3.02 14.15 12.38
CA LEU A 75 2.57 13.29 13.48
C LEU A 75 3.33 13.54 14.77
N ALA A 76 4.66 13.72 14.71
CA ALA A 76 5.48 14.03 15.85
C ALA A 76 5.11 15.39 16.45
N ALA A 77 4.97 16.44 15.62
CA ALA A 77 4.57 17.77 16.05
C ALA A 77 3.18 17.78 16.69
N LEU A 78 2.20 17.10 16.08
CA LEU A 78 0.84 16.97 16.61
C LEU A 78 0.84 16.21 17.95
N LYS A 79 1.64 15.16 18.08
CA LYS A 79 1.79 14.40 19.33
C LYS A 79 2.46 15.25 20.43
N MET A 80 3.43 16.07 20.05
CA MET A 80 4.10 16.99 20.98
C MET A 80 3.21 18.14 21.44
N SER A 81 2.20 18.53 20.65
CA SER A 81 1.25 19.57 21.04
C SER A 81 0.32 19.17 22.21
N GLY A 82 0.32 17.89 22.60
CA GLY A 82 -0.50 17.37 23.70
C GLY A 82 -2.01 17.36 23.45
N ARG A 83 -2.46 17.80 22.27
CA ARG A 83 -3.88 17.81 21.90
C ARG A 83 -4.28 16.48 21.27
N GLN A 84 -5.54 16.11 21.46
CA GLN A 84 -6.11 14.96 20.77
C GLN A 84 -6.62 15.39 19.39
N TRP A 85 -6.09 14.77 18.36
CA TRP A 85 -6.44 15.03 16.97
C TRP A 85 -7.24 13.85 16.41
N SER A 86 -8.31 14.15 15.67
CA SER A 86 -9.02 13.09 14.94
C SER A 86 -8.16 12.57 13.78
N PRO A 87 -8.33 11.29 13.35
CA PRO A 87 -7.58 10.75 12.22
C PRO A 87 -7.72 11.60 10.94
N TRP A 88 -8.90 12.18 10.71
CA TRP A 88 -9.14 13.07 9.57
C TRP A 88 -8.37 14.39 9.66
N GLN A 89 -8.29 14.98 10.85
CA GLN A 89 -7.48 16.19 11.07
C GLN A 89 -5.99 15.92 10.85
N VAL A 90 -5.48 14.80 11.35
CA VAL A 90 -4.10 14.36 11.11
C VAL A 90 -3.85 14.20 9.61
N TRP A 91 -4.72 13.48 8.92
CA TRP A 91 -4.61 13.27 7.48
C TRP A 91 -4.61 14.58 6.71
N LEU A 92 -5.58 15.48 6.98
CA LEU A 92 -5.66 16.80 6.34
C LEU A 92 -4.39 17.63 6.60
N THR A 93 -3.88 17.63 7.83
CA THR A 93 -2.65 18.37 8.17
C THR A 93 -1.43 17.80 7.44
N CYS A 94 -1.32 16.47 7.31
CA CYS A 94 -0.25 15.85 6.53
C CYS A 94 -0.34 16.23 5.04
N VAL A 95 -1.52 16.14 4.44
CA VAL A 95 -1.72 16.51 3.03
C VAL A 95 -1.44 18.00 2.81
N ALA A 96 -1.96 18.87 3.69
CA ALA A 96 -1.72 20.30 3.63
C ALA A 96 -0.23 20.65 3.75
N ALA A 97 0.49 19.99 4.66
CA ALA A 97 1.93 20.18 4.79
C ALA A 97 2.68 19.75 3.53
N ILE A 98 2.35 18.59 2.95
CA ILE A 98 2.97 18.13 1.71
C ILE A 98 2.75 19.14 0.59
N LEU A 99 1.52 19.61 0.39
CA LEU A 99 1.18 20.57 -0.65
C LEU A 99 1.74 21.98 -0.40
N PHE A 100 1.98 22.34 0.86
CA PHE A 100 2.64 23.59 1.20
C PHE A 100 4.11 23.62 0.75
N PHE A 101 4.83 22.50 0.92
CA PHE A 101 6.24 22.40 0.51
C PHE A 101 6.41 22.08 -0.98
N ASP A 102 5.49 21.29 -1.53
CA ASP A 102 5.48 20.90 -2.95
C ASP A 102 4.05 21.03 -3.52
N PRO A 103 3.65 22.25 -3.97
CA PRO A 103 2.33 22.47 -4.55
C PRO A 103 2.10 21.67 -5.83
N LEU A 104 3.16 21.36 -6.59
CA LEU A 104 3.05 20.59 -7.84
C LEU A 104 2.78 19.11 -7.59
N ALA A 105 2.99 18.63 -6.36
CA ALA A 105 2.65 17.27 -5.98
C ALA A 105 1.16 16.94 -6.19
N VAL A 106 0.27 17.93 -6.23
CA VAL A 106 -1.17 17.73 -6.51
C VAL A 106 -1.41 17.06 -7.87
N LEU A 107 -0.53 17.29 -8.85
CA LEU A 107 -0.57 16.68 -10.18
C LEU A 107 0.00 15.26 -10.19
N SER A 108 0.65 14.83 -9.11
CA SER A 108 1.29 13.52 -9.01
C SER A 108 0.26 12.42 -8.72
N GLN A 109 0.13 11.48 -9.65
CA GLN A 109 -0.68 10.27 -9.45
C GLN A 109 -0.26 9.51 -8.19
N SER A 110 1.01 9.52 -7.84
CA SER A 110 1.52 8.83 -6.66
C SER A 110 1.13 9.52 -5.34
N LEU A 111 0.95 10.86 -5.32
CA LEU A 111 0.36 11.54 -4.16
C LEU A 111 -1.13 11.22 -4.06
N ALA A 112 -1.87 11.31 -5.17
CA ALA A 112 -3.29 10.98 -5.20
C ALA A 112 -3.55 9.57 -4.64
N LEU A 113 -2.80 8.56 -5.12
CA LEU A 113 -2.92 7.17 -4.64
C LEU A 113 -2.60 7.05 -3.15
N SER A 114 -1.50 7.65 -2.68
CA SER A 114 -1.08 7.52 -1.27
C SER A 114 -2.02 8.25 -0.32
N ALA A 115 -2.44 9.47 -0.64
CA ALA A 115 -3.36 10.25 0.17
C ALA A 115 -4.74 9.59 0.22
N PHE A 116 -5.24 9.15 -0.94
CA PHE A 116 -6.53 8.48 -1.03
C PHE A 116 -6.53 7.11 -0.32
N ALA A 117 -5.42 6.36 -0.39
CA ALA A 117 -5.30 5.09 0.32
C ALA A 117 -5.41 5.28 1.85
N VAL A 118 -4.77 6.31 2.41
CA VAL A 118 -4.88 6.61 3.85
C VAL A 118 -6.30 7.08 4.20
N ALA A 119 -6.92 7.94 3.37
CA ALA A 119 -8.29 8.36 3.56
C ALA A 119 -9.26 7.17 3.51
N ALA A 120 -9.10 6.26 2.53
CA ALA A 120 -9.89 5.05 2.40
C ALA A 120 -9.73 4.13 3.63
N LEU A 121 -8.51 4.01 4.16
CA LEU A 121 -8.23 3.25 5.37
C LEU A 121 -8.96 3.83 6.59
N ILE A 122 -8.86 5.16 6.81
CA ILE A 122 -9.56 5.86 7.90
C ILE A 122 -11.07 5.65 7.77
N PHE A 123 -11.60 5.85 6.56
CA PHE A 123 -13.00 5.66 6.25
C PHE A 123 -13.45 4.23 6.55
N TRP A 124 -12.71 3.22 6.07
CA TRP A 124 -13.02 1.81 6.26
C TRP A 124 -13.12 1.43 7.73
N TYR A 125 -12.12 1.80 8.54
CA TYR A 125 -12.12 1.49 9.97
C TYR A 125 -13.16 2.22 10.79
N GLN A 126 -13.51 3.46 10.39
CA GLN A 126 -14.52 4.25 11.13
C GLN A 126 -15.96 3.88 10.76
N TRP A 127 -16.19 3.53 9.49
CA TRP A 127 -17.54 3.31 8.98
C TRP A 127 -17.93 1.83 8.93
N LEU A 128 -16.97 0.95 8.73
CA LEU A 128 -17.19 -0.50 8.73
C LEU A 128 -16.32 -1.16 9.83
N PRO A 129 -16.72 -1.08 11.11
CA PRO A 129 -16.00 -1.79 12.16
C PRO A 129 -16.05 -3.30 11.94
N LEU A 130 -14.97 -3.99 12.31
CA LEU A 130 -14.89 -5.45 12.23
C LEU A 130 -16.07 -6.11 12.98
N PRO A 131 -16.73 -7.09 12.38
CA PRO A 131 -17.82 -7.80 13.04
C PRO A 131 -17.35 -8.46 14.34
N HIS A 132 -18.13 -8.33 15.43
CA HIS A 132 -17.79 -8.84 16.76
C HIS A 132 -17.87 -10.38 16.91
N TRP A 133 -18.36 -11.10 15.89
CA TRP A 133 -18.57 -12.56 15.95
C TRP A 133 -17.30 -13.40 15.85
N GLN A 134 -16.13 -12.76 15.68
CA GLN A 134 -14.84 -13.46 15.58
C GLN A 134 -14.30 -13.83 16.96
N ARG A 135 -14.78 -14.93 17.51
CA ARG A 135 -14.38 -15.43 18.84
C ARG A 135 -13.06 -16.22 18.88
N GLY A 136 -12.49 -16.61 17.73
CA GLY A 136 -11.24 -17.38 17.64
C GLY A 136 -10.00 -16.47 17.67
N ARG A 137 -9.18 -16.55 18.74
CA ARG A 137 -7.93 -15.75 18.87
C ARG A 137 -6.93 -16.00 17.74
N CYS A 138 -6.85 -17.22 17.22
CA CYS A 138 -5.83 -17.65 16.25
C CYS A 138 -6.09 -17.14 14.83
N LEU A 139 -7.36 -17.08 14.39
CA LEU A 139 -7.74 -16.64 13.03
C LEU A 139 -7.98 -15.13 12.92
N ARG A 140 -8.06 -14.42 14.04
CA ARG A 140 -8.36 -13.00 14.08
C ARG A 140 -7.40 -12.15 13.22
N PRO A 141 -6.06 -12.32 13.28
CA PRO A 141 -5.16 -11.51 12.46
C PRO A 141 -5.35 -11.76 10.95
N LEU A 142 -5.57 -13.01 10.55
CA LEU A 142 -5.80 -13.38 9.15
C LEU A 142 -7.10 -12.77 8.62
N VAL A 143 -8.18 -12.86 9.39
CA VAL A 143 -9.48 -12.28 9.00
C VAL A 143 -9.41 -10.75 8.97
N THR A 144 -8.69 -10.12 9.92
CA THR A 144 -8.46 -8.68 9.91
C THR A 144 -7.68 -8.25 8.67
N LEU A 145 -6.66 -9.01 8.28
CA LEU A 145 -5.87 -8.73 7.09
C LEU A 145 -6.70 -8.89 5.81
N LEU A 146 -7.49 -9.98 5.71
CA LEU A 146 -8.41 -10.18 4.59
C LEU A 146 -9.45 -9.06 4.50
N TYR A 147 -10.03 -8.68 5.63
CA TYR A 147 -11.00 -7.59 5.70
C TYR A 147 -10.39 -6.25 5.23
N LEU A 148 -9.16 -5.97 5.64
CA LEU A 148 -8.41 -4.81 5.18
C LEU A 148 -8.16 -4.87 3.67
N GLN A 149 -7.72 -6.02 3.15
CA GLN A 149 -7.44 -6.19 1.72
C GLN A 149 -8.69 -6.00 0.85
N VAL A 150 -9.82 -6.57 1.29
CA VAL A 150 -11.12 -6.37 0.61
C VAL A 150 -11.52 -4.89 0.65
N GLY A 151 -11.40 -4.23 1.80
CA GLY A 151 -11.71 -2.81 1.92
C GLY A 151 -10.86 -1.94 1.01
N MET A 152 -9.56 -2.18 0.98
CA MET A 152 -8.63 -1.44 0.11
C MET A 152 -8.89 -1.71 -1.36
N LEU A 153 -9.17 -2.97 -1.75
CA LEU A 153 -9.54 -3.30 -3.12
C LEU A 153 -10.80 -2.53 -3.56
N LEU A 154 -11.86 -2.55 -2.75
CA LEU A 154 -13.14 -1.92 -3.09
C LEU A 154 -13.05 -0.39 -3.12
N LEU A 155 -12.36 0.21 -2.12
CA LEU A 155 -12.30 1.65 -2.01
C LEU A 155 -11.30 2.30 -2.96
N LEU A 156 -10.17 1.63 -3.27
CA LEU A 156 -9.19 2.13 -4.22
C LEU A 156 -9.55 1.85 -5.68
N LEU A 157 -10.54 0.98 -5.93
CA LEU A 157 -10.94 0.56 -7.28
C LEU A 157 -11.18 1.75 -8.24
N PRO A 158 -11.97 2.81 -7.88
CA PRO A 158 -12.21 3.92 -8.79
C PRO A 158 -10.93 4.64 -9.19
N LEU A 159 -10.05 4.88 -8.23
CA LEU A 159 -8.79 5.59 -8.48
C LEU A 159 -7.80 4.72 -9.28
N GLN A 160 -7.74 3.42 -8.99
CA GLN A 160 -6.90 2.50 -9.76
C GLN A 160 -7.33 2.43 -11.21
N VAL A 161 -8.64 2.31 -11.46
CA VAL A 161 -9.17 2.28 -12.83
C VAL A 161 -8.96 3.60 -13.55
N LEU A 162 -9.12 4.73 -12.87
CA LEU A 162 -8.88 6.07 -13.44
C LEU A 162 -7.42 6.26 -13.87
N ILE A 163 -6.46 5.75 -13.08
CA ILE A 163 -5.03 5.97 -13.30
C ILE A 163 -4.42 4.89 -14.21
N PHE A 164 -4.79 3.62 -13.98
CA PHE A 164 -4.15 2.47 -14.64
C PHE A 164 -5.03 1.80 -15.69
N HIS A 165 -6.26 2.28 -15.89
CA HIS A 165 -7.27 1.69 -16.79
C HIS A 165 -7.55 0.20 -16.52
N GLY A 166 -7.29 -0.25 -15.28
CA GLY A 166 -7.50 -1.63 -14.87
C GLY A 166 -7.21 -1.88 -13.41
N PHE A 167 -7.46 -3.10 -12.96
CA PHE A 167 -7.16 -3.56 -11.61
C PHE A 167 -6.78 -5.04 -11.61
N SER A 168 -6.13 -5.51 -10.55
CA SER A 168 -5.74 -6.91 -10.42
C SER A 168 -6.51 -7.61 -9.31
N LEU A 169 -7.28 -8.64 -9.65
CA LEU A 169 -7.95 -9.50 -8.66
C LEU A 169 -6.96 -10.40 -7.92
N SER A 170 -5.90 -10.83 -8.60
CA SER A 170 -4.84 -11.62 -7.97
C SER A 170 -4.12 -10.85 -6.86
N SER A 171 -4.19 -9.50 -6.87
CA SER A 171 -3.60 -8.66 -5.83
C SER A 171 -4.16 -8.95 -4.44
N LEU A 172 -5.43 -9.37 -4.32
CA LEU A 172 -6.03 -9.73 -3.04
C LEU A 172 -5.27 -10.90 -2.39
N VAL A 173 -5.02 -11.95 -3.17
CA VAL A 173 -4.30 -13.14 -2.70
C VAL A 173 -2.82 -12.83 -2.58
N ALA A 174 -2.23 -12.19 -3.58
CA ALA A 174 -0.82 -11.83 -3.58
C ALA A 174 -0.43 -10.99 -2.37
N ASN A 175 -1.19 -9.94 -2.06
CA ASN A 175 -0.90 -9.04 -0.94
C ASN A 175 -1.14 -9.69 0.43
N LEU A 176 -1.99 -10.70 0.52
CA LEU A 176 -2.20 -11.45 1.76
C LEU A 176 -0.91 -12.12 2.26
N PHE A 177 -0.07 -12.59 1.35
CA PHE A 177 1.21 -13.22 1.66
C PHE A 177 2.38 -12.24 1.50
N ALA A 178 2.39 -11.45 0.42
CA ALA A 178 3.49 -10.57 0.09
C ALA A 178 3.66 -9.46 1.13
N VAL A 179 2.59 -8.81 1.56
CA VAL A 179 2.67 -7.70 2.52
C VAL A 179 3.26 -8.15 3.86
N PRO A 180 2.76 -9.20 4.54
CA PRO A 180 3.36 -9.65 5.78
C PRO A 180 4.81 -10.13 5.62
N LEU A 181 5.10 -10.90 4.57
CA LEU A 181 6.44 -11.46 4.34
C LEU A 181 7.46 -10.35 4.08
N VAL A 182 7.15 -9.42 3.19
CA VAL A 182 8.06 -8.30 2.89
C VAL A 182 8.21 -7.40 4.12
N THR A 183 7.12 -7.05 4.77
CA THR A 183 7.11 -6.09 5.89
C THR A 183 7.81 -6.63 7.14
N PHE A 184 7.57 -7.90 7.50
CA PHE A 184 8.04 -8.45 8.78
C PHE A 184 9.27 -9.34 8.65
N ILE A 185 9.62 -9.80 7.45
CA ILE A 185 10.76 -10.69 7.22
C ILE A 185 11.80 -10.05 6.30
N SER A 186 11.44 -9.76 5.03
CA SER A 186 12.44 -9.34 4.04
C SER A 186 13.05 -7.98 4.40
N VAL A 187 12.23 -6.97 4.69
CA VAL A 187 12.74 -5.61 5.01
C VAL A 187 13.56 -5.59 6.30
N PRO A 188 13.12 -6.18 7.43
CA PRO A 188 13.97 -6.27 8.63
C PRO A 188 15.29 -7.00 8.40
N LEU A 189 15.32 -8.09 7.61
CA LEU A 189 16.55 -8.79 7.27
C LEU A 189 17.49 -7.91 6.43
N ILE A 190 16.97 -7.22 5.43
CA ILE A 190 17.76 -6.30 4.60
C ILE A 190 18.36 -5.19 5.47
N LEU A 191 17.55 -4.55 6.32
CA LEU A 191 18.04 -3.49 7.23
C LEU A 191 19.08 -4.03 8.23
N LEU A 192 18.88 -5.25 8.73
CA LEU A 192 19.86 -5.90 9.61
C LEU A 192 21.16 -6.22 8.85
N GLY A 193 21.08 -6.74 7.63
CA GLY A 193 22.24 -6.97 6.78
C GLY A 193 23.04 -5.70 6.52
N MET A 194 22.35 -4.61 6.16
CA MET A 194 22.97 -3.28 6.01
C MET A 194 23.62 -2.79 7.30
N PHE A 195 22.98 -3.00 8.44
CA PHE A 195 23.55 -2.63 9.74
C PHE A 195 24.80 -3.45 10.08
N LEU A 196 24.76 -4.76 9.87
CA LEU A 196 25.90 -5.66 10.13
C LEU A 196 27.10 -5.38 9.21
N HIS A 197 26.86 -4.85 8.01
CA HIS A 197 27.93 -4.45 7.08
C HIS A 197 28.86 -3.37 7.67
N LEU A 198 28.38 -2.60 8.65
CA LEU A 198 29.20 -1.58 9.35
C LEU A 198 30.18 -2.20 10.35
N PHE A 199 30.08 -3.50 10.63
CA PHE A 199 30.91 -4.20 11.60
C PHE A 199 31.70 -5.33 10.95
N PRO A 200 32.87 -5.72 11.48
CA PRO A 200 33.68 -6.80 10.91
C PRO A 200 33.11 -8.19 11.28
N VAL A 201 31.84 -8.46 10.95
CA VAL A 201 31.12 -9.70 11.26
C VAL A 201 30.63 -10.42 9.98
N ALA A 202 31.53 -10.57 9.01
CA ALA A 202 31.23 -11.06 7.67
C ALA A 202 30.40 -12.36 7.63
N THR A 203 30.65 -13.30 8.56
CA THR A 203 29.91 -14.56 8.60
C THR A 203 28.43 -14.35 8.97
N LEU A 204 28.15 -13.49 9.95
CA LEU A 204 26.77 -13.21 10.35
C LEU A 204 26.06 -12.38 9.27
N GLU A 205 26.74 -11.43 8.68
CA GLU A 205 26.25 -10.64 7.54
C GLU A 205 25.82 -11.55 6.39
N SER A 206 26.68 -12.49 5.96
CA SER A 206 26.38 -13.39 4.85
C SER A 206 25.17 -14.29 5.12
N ILE A 207 24.97 -14.74 6.36
CA ILE A 207 23.80 -15.52 6.76
C ILE A 207 22.53 -14.68 6.65
N VAL A 208 22.57 -13.43 7.10
CA VAL A 208 21.42 -12.52 7.04
C VAL A 208 21.05 -12.19 5.59
N TRP A 209 22.04 -11.93 4.73
CA TRP A 209 21.78 -11.70 3.30
C TRP A 209 21.24 -12.96 2.62
N LEU A 210 21.74 -14.15 2.95
CA LEU A 210 21.19 -15.41 2.45
C LEU A 210 19.73 -15.59 2.88
N ALA A 211 19.40 -15.29 4.12
CA ALA A 211 18.03 -15.36 4.63
C ALA A 211 17.10 -14.36 3.91
N ALA A 212 17.55 -13.13 3.66
CA ALA A 212 16.82 -12.12 2.90
C ALA A 212 16.58 -12.60 1.46
N ASP A 213 17.60 -13.12 0.78
CA ASP A 213 17.50 -13.67 -0.57
C ASP A 213 16.50 -14.81 -0.65
N LYS A 214 16.58 -15.78 0.28
CA LYS A 214 15.62 -16.91 0.34
C LYS A 214 14.19 -16.45 0.60
N SER A 215 13.99 -15.42 1.43
CA SER A 215 12.66 -14.88 1.68
C SER A 215 12.06 -14.25 0.42
N LEU A 216 12.85 -13.51 -0.35
CA LEU A 216 12.42 -12.91 -1.61
C LEU A 216 12.23 -13.97 -2.71
N ALA A 217 13.14 -14.94 -2.82
CA ALA A 217 13.01 -16.05 -3.77
C ALA A 217 11.73 -16.86 -3.53
N GLY A 218 11.41 -17.15 -2.26
CA GLY A 218 10.15 -17.79 -1.88
C GLY A 218 8.92 -16.97 -2.25
N LEU A 219 8.98 -15.66 -2.05
CA LEU A 219 7.91 -14.75 -2.47
C LEU A 219 7.70 -14.76 -3.98
N PHE A 220 8.78 -14.61 -4.76
CA PHE A 220 8.70 -14.65 -6.22
C PHE A 220 8.17 -15.97 -6.74
N TRP A 221 8.63 -17.10 -6.17
CA TRP A 221 8.13 -18.42 -6.52
C TRP A 221 6.62 -18.55 -6.28
N LEU A 222 6.11 -17.99 -5.18
CA LEU A 222 4.68 -17.97 -4.89
C LEU A 222 3.91 -17.08 -5.85
N LEU A 223 4.41 -15.87 -6.12
CA LEU A 223 3.76 -14.90 -7.01
C LEU A 223 3.68 -15.40 -8.46
N MET A 224 4.70 -16.11 -8.94
CA MET A 224 4.72 -16.70 -10.30
C MET A 224 3.68 -17.83 -10.49
N ARG A 225 3.18 -18.42 -9.40
CA ARG A 225 2.12 -19.44 -9.45
C ARG A 225 0.70 -18.87 -9.44
N LEU A 226 0.57 -17.58 -9.12
CA LEU A 226 -0.74 -16.94 -9.17
C LEU A 226 -1.16 -16.72 -10.62
N PRO A 227 -2.44 -16.97 -10.95
CA PRO A 227 -2.95 -16.67 -12.28
C PRO A 227 -2.87 -15.17 -12.56
N ASN A 228 -2.73 -14.81 -13.83
CA ASN A 228 -2.85 -13.43 -14.25
C ASN A 228 -4.25 -12.91 -13.89
N GLY A 229 -4.33 -12.02 -12.93
CA GLY A 229 -5.58 -11.45 -12.43
C GLY A 229 -5.82 -10.03 -12.91
N TRP A 230 -4.99 -9.53 -13.82
CA TRP A 230 -5.18 -8.20 -14.39
C TRP A 230 -6.44 -8.13 -15.23
N GLN A 231 -7.25 -7.11 -15.01
CA GLN A 231 -8.47 -6.84 -15.76
C GLN A 231 -8.40 -5.40 -16.26
N ASP A 232 -8.41 -5.24 -17.57
CA ASP A 232 -8.56 -3.94 -18.20
C ASP A 232 -10.02 -3.49 -18.11
N VAL A 233 -10.23 -2.23 -17.81
CA VAL A 233 -11.55 -1.63 -17.64
C VAL A 233 -11.75 -0.56 -18.70
N ASP A 234 -12.69 -0.79 -19.60
CA ASP A 234 -13.10 0.18 -20.60
C ASP A 234 -13.66 1.45 -19.94
N GLU A 235 -13.43 2.62 -20.53
CA GLU A 235 -13.91 3.92 -20.04
C GLU A 235 -15.42 3.92 -19.73
N ARG A 236 -16.19 3.17 -20.52
CA ARG A 236 -17.65 3.02 -20.36
C ARG A 236 -18.06 2.42 -19.00
N TRP A 237 -17.17 1.63 -18.39
CA TRP A 237 -17.44 0.89 -17.16
C TRP A 237 -16.83 1.55 -15.92
N GLN A 238 -16.11 2.65 -16.09
CA GLN A 238 -15.48 3.38 -14.97
C GLN A 238 -16.50 3.80 -13.90
N CYS A 239 -17.71 4.19 -14.30
CA CYS A 239 -18.77 4.55 -13.37
C CYS A 239 -19.19 3.41 -12.43
N LEU A 240 -19.10 2.13 -12.87
CA LEU A 240 -19.41 0.98 -12.01
C LEU A 240 -18.40 0.80 -10.86
N THR A 241 -17.21 1.33 -11.00
CA THR A 241 -16.19 1.28 -9.93
C THR A 241 -16.57 2.12 -8.72
N LEU A 242 -17.53 3.05 -8.86
CA LEU A 242 -18.10 3.83 -7.76
C LEU A 242 -19.15 3.05 -6.96
N LEU A 243 -19.64 1.92 -7.49
CA LEU A 243 -20.68 1.13 -6.83
C LEU A 243 -20.33 0.71 -5.39
N PRO A 244 -19.10 0.27 -5.06
CA PRO A 244 -18.72 -0.04 -3.68
C PRO A 244 -18.92 1.15 -2.73
N TRP A 245 -18.57 2.35 -3.17
CA TRP A 245 -18.76 3.56 -2.37
C TRP A 245 -20.23 3.85 -2.14
N LEU A 246 -21.05 3.77 -3.18
CA LEU A 246 -22.50 3.99 -3.07
C LEU A 246 -23.16 2.97 -2.12
N LEU A 247 -22.74 1.71 -2.18
CA LEU A 247 -23.24 0.66 -1.31
C LEU A 247 -22.85 0.90 0.16
N ILE A 248 -21.61 1.33 0.43
CA ILE A 248 -21.16 1.64 1.79
C ILE A 248 -21.87 2.86 2.34
N ILE A 249 -22.04 3.91 1.52
CA ILE A 249 -22.78 5.13 1.90
C ILE A 249 -24.23 4.78 2.18
N GLY A 250 -24.90 4.04 1.29
CA GLY A 250 -26.28 3.61 1.46
C GLY A 250 -26.48 2.80 2.75
N TRP A 251 -25.55 1.89 3.05
CA TRP A 251 -25.57 1.16 4.32
C TRP A 251 -25.41 2.11 5.52
N ARG A 252 -24.50 3.07 5.45
CA ARG A 252 -24.26 4.03 6.53
C ARG A 252 -25.50 4.84 6.88
N PHE A 253 -26.32 5.19 5.89
CA PHE A 253 -27.60 5.86 6.06
C PHE A 253 -28.77 4.88 6.36
N ARG A 254 -28.46 3.64 6.77
CA ARG A 254 -29.43 2.61 7.16
C ARG A 254 -30.40 2.18 6.04
N ALA A 255 -30.02 2.35 4.79
CA ALA A 255 -30.82 1.84 3.66
C ALA A 255 -30.86 0.29 3.65
N PHE A 256 -29.76 -0.35 4.11
CA PHE A 256 -29.62 -1.81 4.22
C PHE A 256 -28.48 -2.20 5.17
N SER A 257 -28.28 -3.50 5.44
CA SER A 257 -27.21 -3.94 6.36
C SER A 257 -25.83 -3.98 5.67
N ALA A 258 -24.75 -3.84 6.48
CA ALA A 258 -23.37 -3.74 5.98
C ALA A 258 -22.91 -5.00 5.23
N VAL A 259 -23.20 -6.18 5.79
CA VAL A 259 -22.69 -7.45 5.23
C VAL A 259 -23.18 -7.70 3.79
N PRO A 260 -24.50 -7.60 3.51
CA PRO A 260 -24.98 -7.71 2.13
C PRO A 260 -24.41 -6.63 1.19
N ALA A 261 -24.20 -5.40 1.68
CA ALA A 261 -23.62 -4.33 0.86
C ALA A 261 -22.20 -4.65 0.40
N VAL A 262 -21.35 -5.10 1.31
CA VAL A 262 -19.97 -5.49 1.00
C VAL A 262 -19.92 -6.74 0.13
N CYS A 263 -20.77 -7.74 0.41
CA CYS A 263 -20.88 -8.93 -0.42
C CYS A 263 -21.34 -8.61 -1.85
N LEU A 264 -22.34 -7.73 -2.00
CA LEU A 264 -22.84 -7.32 -3.30
C LEU A 264 -21.76 -6.53 -4.07
N ALA A 265 -21.08 -5.59 -3.42
CA ALA A 265 -19.97 -4.86 -4.02
C ALA A 265 -18.83 -5.77 -4.47
N GLY A 266 -18.44 -6.72 -3.62
CA GLY A 266 -17.44 -7.74 -3.96
C GLY A 266 -17.88 -8.63 -5.12
N SER A 267 -19.14 -9.06 -5.14
CA SER A 267 -19.70 -9.89 -6.23
C SER A 267 -19.69 -9.16 -7.56
N VAL A 268 -20.02 -7.87 -7.61
CA VAL A 268 -19.94 -7.05 -8.82
C VAL A 268 -18.51 -6.96 -9.35
N VAL A 269 -17.54 -6.72 -8.46
CA VAL A 269 -16.12 -6.66 -8.87
C VAL A 269 -15.63 -8.01 -9.36
N MET A 270 -16.02 -9.11 -8.70
CA MET A 270 -15.64 -10.47 -9.12
C MET A 270 -16.35 -10.94 -10.41
N ALA A 271 -17.55 -10.44 -10.68
CA ALA A 271 -18.29 -10.76 -11.92
C ALA A 271 -17.78 -9.96 -13.12
N PHE A 272 -17.04 -8.88 -12.91
CA PHE A 272 -16.54 -8.01 -13.96
C PHE A 272 -15.73 -8.74 -15.04
N PRO A 273 -14.78 -9.66 -14.72
CA PRO A 273 -14.03 -10.43 -15.71
C PRO A 273 -14.92 -11.32 -16.60
N LEU A 274 -16.01 -11.86 -16.03
CA LEU A 274 -16.97 -12.69 -16.78
C LEU A 274 -17.75 -11.85 -17.79
N TRP A 275 -18.14 -10.64 -17.39
CA TRP A 275 -18.87 -9.73 -18.28
C TRP A 275 -18.00 -9.23 -19.44
N HIS A 276 -16.73 -8.95 -19.20
CA HIS A 276 -15.81 -8.46 -20.22
C HIS A 276 -15.52 -9.53 -21.28
N ARG A 277 -15.44 -10.80 -20.90
CA ARG A 277 -15.24 -11.93 -21.85
C ARG A 277 -16.35 -12.09 -22.88
N ILE A 278 -17.55 -11.58 -22.62
CA ILE A 278 -18.71 -11.73 -23.50
C ILE A 278 -18.68 -10.73 -24.68
N LYS A 279 -17.82 -9.70 -24.65
CA LYS A 279 -17.89 -8.54 -25.55
C LYS A 279 -16.70 -8.31 -26.48
N THR A 280 -15.75 -9.21 -26.61
CA THR A 280 -14.53 -8.95 -27.38
C THR A 280 -14.62 -9.38 -28.85
N ASP A 281 -15.41 -8.66 -29.64
CA ASP A 281 -15.32 -8.72 -31.09
C ASP A 281 -14.77 -7.43 -31.73
N SER A 282 -14.17 -6.55 -30.89
CA SER A 282 -13.57 -5.29 -31.30
C SER A 282 -12.06 -5.43 -31.55
N TRP A 283 -11.57 -4.77 -32.57
CA TRP A 283 -10.14 -4.55 -32.75
C TRP A 283 -9.69 -3.43 -31.80
N SER A 284 -8.47 -3.52 -31.29
CA SER A 284 -7.83 -2.49 -30.46
C SER A 284 -6.56 -1.99 -31.14
N LEU A 285 -6.35 -0.67 -31.08
CA LEU A 285 -5.11 -0.02 -31.52
C LEU A 285 -4.40 0.52 -30.29
N HIS A 286 -3.18 0.06 -30.07
CA HIS A 286 -2.33 0.54 -29.00
C HIS A 286 -1.14 1.29 -29.58
N MET A 287 -0.99 2.57 -29.26
CA MET A 287 0.22 3.34 -29.53
C MET A 287 1.17 3.15 -28.37
N LEU A 288 2.35 2.60 -28.65
CA LEU A 288 3.37 2.37 -27.63
C LEU A 288 4.21 3.63 -27.49
N ASP A 289 4.48 4.04 -26.24
CA ASP A 289 5.44 5.10 -25.96
C ASP A 289 6.85 4.51 -26.02
N VAL A 290 7.50 4.68 -27.16
CA VAL A 290 8.87 4.19 -27.43
C VAL A 290 9.92 5.30 -27.41
N GLY A 291 9.53 6.49 -26.90
CA GLY A 291 10.39 7.66 -26.85
C GLY A 291 10.52 8.34 -28.22
N GLN A 292 11.56 8.10 -28.98
CA GLN A 292 11.73 8.60 -30.35
C GLN A 292 11.36 7.48 -31.33
N GLY A 293 10.22 7.61 -31.99
CA GLY A 293 9.71 6.63 -32.94
C GLY A 293 8.20 6.50 -32.83
N LEU A 294 7.61 5.73 -33.76
CA LEU A 294 6.19 5.38 -33.75
C LEU A 294 6.07 3.87 -33.75
N ALA A 295 5.59 3.30 -32.65
CA ALA A 295 5.24 1.90 -32.61
C ALA A 295 3.77 1.72 -32.28
N MET A 296 3.04 0.98 -33.12
CA MET A 296 1.62 0.70 -32.98
C MET A 296 1.37 -0.80 -32.96
N VAL A 297 0.51 -1.25 -32.08
CA VAL A 297 0.01 -2.63 -32.04
C VAL A 297 -1.46 -2.63 -32.35
N ILE A 298 -1.83 -3.33 -33.39
CA ILE A 298 -3.24 -3.59 -33.77
C ILE A 298 -3.55 -5.02 -33.33
N GLU A 299 -4.50 -5.17 -32.43
CA GLU A 299 -4.89 -6.47 -31.90
C GLU A 299 -6.35 -6.79 -32.26
N ARG A 300 -6.59 -8.03 -32.71
CA ARG A 300 -7.91 -8.59 -32.93
C ARG A 300 -7.90 -10.10 -32.72
N HIS A 301 -8.79 -10.61 -31.86
CA HIS A 301 -8.95 -12.06 -31.60
C HIS A 301 -7.63 -12.75 -31.14
N GLY A 302 -6.82 -12.09 -30.32
CA GLY A 302 -5.54 -12.62 -29.86
C GLY A 302 -4.45 -12.69 -30.94
N LYS A 303 -4.67 -12.06 -32.10
CA LYS A 303 -3.64 -11.83 -33.12
C LYS A 303 -3.25 -10.38 -33.11
N ALA A 304 -1.97 -10.09 -33.08
CA ALA A 304 -1.44 -8.74 -33.07
C ALA A 304 -0.57 -8.49 -34.29
N ILE A 305 -0.67 -7.30 -34.86
CA ILE A 305 0.23 -6.78 -35.90
C ILE A 305 0.98 -5.62 -35.27
N LEU A 306 2.29 -5.68 -35.25
CA LEU A 306 3.16 -4.60 -34.85
C LEU A 306 3.54 -3.80 -36.10
N TYR A 307 3.35 -2.49 -36.04
CA TYR A 307 3.85 -1.51 -37.00
C TYR A 307 4.90 -0.67 -36.26
N ASP A 308 6.15 -0.72 -36.78
CA ASP A 308 7.30 0.01 -36.23
C ASP A 308 7.87 0.98 -37.31
#